data_cf641e06f2323fa168d165ac224d2faf
#
_entry.id   cf641e06f2323fa168d165ac224d2faf
#
_cell.length_a   1.000
_cell.length_b   1.000
_cell.length_c   1.000
_cell.angle_alpha   90.00
_cell.angle_beta   90.00
_cell.angle_gamma   90.00
#
_symmetry.space_group_name_H-M   'P 1'
#
loop_
_entity.id
_entity.type
_entity.pdbx_description
1 polymer ?
#
loop_
_entity_poly.entity_id
_entity_poly.type
_entity_poly.pdbx_seq_one_letter_code
_entity_poly.pdbx_strand_id
1 'polypeptide(L)'
;MSISELYQPLDISGWTVLITGASSGFGWAAAWRFAELGCKLVLVARRTDRLRELAAEICTKYKEARVHCAPLDVCDVDKIESLPFMLPPEFAQVDILVNNAGLALGKLPVQDNVTANVLTMMQTNVSSLIVATATFSKGMVARGRGHIINIGSIAGHEAYANGSVYCATKHAVTAFTTAARHDLVGTPVRVTCISPGFAETEFSLVRFGNDTDKAAAVYSNLVSLSAKDIADQIVYVATRPAHVQIADIICWPTNQAGATNIARVGPSLGAPSPDSSGSK
;
A
#
# COMPACT_ATOMS: atom_id res chain seq x y z
N MET A 1 27.38 25.85 3.70
CA MET A 1 26.08 25.20 3.77
C MET A 1 25.75 24.97 5.23
N SER A 2 24.67 25.50 5.74
CA SER A 2 24.19 25.16 7.07
C SER A 2 23.62 23.73 7.04
N ILE A 3 23.74 22.96 8.14
CA ILE A 3 23.22 21.58 8.24
C ILE A 3 21.71 21.55 7.98
N SER A 4 20.97 22.63 8.27
CA SER A 4 19.54 22.79 7.99
C SER A 4 19.20 22.84 6.48
N GLU A 5 20.17 23.08 5.60
CA GLU A 5 19.96 23.14 4.15
C GLU A 5 20.25 21.80 3.45
N LEU A 6 20.78 20.80 4.17
CA LEU A 6 21.26 19.56 3.57
C LEU A 6 20.17 18.66 3.03
N TYR A 7 18.95 18.70 3.59
CA TYR A 7 17.87 17.84 3.09
C TYR A 7 16.50 18.32 3.60
N GLN A 8 15.79 19.03 2.74
CA GLN A 8 14.40 19.39 3.02
C GLN A 8 13.47 18.34 2.38
N PRO A 9 12.54 17.75 3.16
CA PRO A 9 11.47 16.96 2.57
C PRO A 9 10.67 17.81 1.57
N LEU A 10 10.18 17.20 0.49
CA LEU A 10 9.27 17.84 -0.43
C LEU A 10 7.96 18.15 0.31
N ASP A 11 7.54 19.40 0.28
CA ASP A 11 6.21 19.78 0.75
C ASP A 11 5.16 19.25 -0.25
N ILE A 12 4.29 18.38 0.23
CA ILE A 12 3.19 17.79 -0.52
C ILE A 12 1.82 18.26 -0.01
N SER A 13 1.79 19.31 0.81
CA SER A 13 0.52 19.88 1.27
C SER A 13 -0.34 20.32 0.08
N GLY A 14 -1.64 20.08 0.16
CA GLY A 14 -2.58 20.34 -0.92
C GLY A 14 -2.52 19.36 -2.11
N TRP A 15 -1.55 18.44 -2.16
CA TRP A 15 -1.52 17.40 -3.20
C TRP A 15 -2.67 16.42 -3.02
N THR A 16 -3.18 15.88 -4.12
CA THR A 16 -4.22 14.84 -4.09
C THR A 16 -3.59 13.47 -4.10
N VAL A 17 -3.89 12.69 -3.06
CA VAL A 17 -3.43 11.31 -2.88
C VAL A 17 -4.59 10.36 -3.04
N LEU A 18 -4.53 9.46 -4.02
CA LEU A 18 -5.48 8.38 -4.19
C LEU A 18 -4.91 7.09 -3.60
N ILE A 19 -5.68 6.46 -2.71
CA ILE A 19 -5.27 5.24 -2.01
C ILE A 19 -6.29 4.14 -2.28
N THR A 20 -5.88 3.07 -2.96
CA THR A 20 -6.72 1.88 -3.12
C THR A 20 -6.60 0.97 -1.89
N GLY A 21 -7.69 0.27 -1.53
CA GLY A 21 -7.72 -0.57 -0.34
C GLY A 21 -7.64 0.22 0.97
N ALA A 22 -8.17 1.46 0.99
CA ALA A 22 -8.05 2.39 2.11
C ALA A 22 -8.88 2.01 3.35
N SER A 23 -9.75 1.00 3.29
CA SER A 23 -10.67 0.64 4.38
C SER A 23 -10.03 -0.14 5.54
N SER A 24 -8.75 -0.51 5.45
CA SER A 24 -7.99 -1.20 6.52
C SER A 24 -6.47 -1.22 6.25
N GLY A 25 -5.72 -1.70 7.23
CA GLY A 25 -4.28 -2.00 7.09
C GLY A 25 -3.45 -0.81 6.62
N PHE A 26 -2.55 -1.06 5.68
CA PHE A 26 -1.61 -0.04 5.20
C PHE A 26 -2.29 1.16 4.56
N GLY A 27 -3.36 0.94 3.78
CA GLY A 27 -4.10 2.01 3.13
C GLY A 27 -4.79 2.94 4.13
N TRP A 28 -5.36 2.39 5.19
CA TRP A 28 -5.96 3.13 6.30
C TRP A 28 -4.90 3.97 7.03
N ALA A 29 -3.77 3.37 7.38
CA ALA A 29 -2.69 4.06 8.06
C ALA A 29 -2.03 5.14 7.17
N ALA A 30 -1.87 4.86 5.87
CA ALA A 30 -1.34 5.83 4.91
C ALA A 30 -2.27 7.05 4.76
N ALA A 31 -3.60 6.85 4.78
CA ALA A 31 -4.56 7.95 4.74
C ALA A 31 -4.35 8.92 5.92
N TRP A 32 -4.15 8.40 7.13
CA TRP A 32 -3.83 9.20 8.31
C TRP A 32 -2.54 10.01 8.14
N ARG A 33 -1.47 9.36 7.65
CA ARG A 33 -0.16 10.01 7.46
C ARG A 33 -0.22 11.11 6.39
N PHE A 34 -0.93 10.90 5.29
CA PHE A 34 -1.10 11.94 4.26
C PHE A 34 -2.02 13.07 4.72
N ALA A 35 -3.04 12.78 5.53
CA ALA A 35 -3.87 13.82 6.14
C ALA A 35 -3.06 14.73 7.08
N GLU A 36 -2.16 14.16 7.88
CA GLU A 36 -1.23 14.89 8.74
C GLU A 36 -0.36 15.89 7.95
N LEU A 37 -0.01 15.54 6.72
CA LEU A 37 0.78 16.38 5.80
C LEU A 37 -0.08 17.37 4.98
N GLY A 38 -1.36 17.51 5.29
CA GLY A 38 -2.26 18.44 4.61
C GLY A 38 -2.65 18.03 3.18
N CYS A 39 -2.50 16.77 2.82
CA CYS A 39 -2.92 16.26 1.51
C CYS A 39 -4.44 16.16 1.41
N LYS A 40 -4.96 16.30 0.19
CA LYS A 40 -6.33 15.90 -0.17
C LYS A 40 -6.36 14.40 -0.42
N LEU A 41 -7.36 13.70 0.09
CA LEU A 41 -7.44 12.24 0.03
C LEU A 41 -8.60 11.75 -0.84
N VAL A 42 -8.31 10.80 -1.72
CA VAL A 42 -9.31 9.99 -2.41
C VAL A 42 -9.16 8.55 -1.89
N LEU A 43 -10.14 8.12 -1.10
CA LEU A 43 -10.13 6.82 -0.44
C LEU A 43 -10.96 5.83 -1.24
N VAL A 44 -10.32 4.81 -1.82
CA VAL A 44 -10.96 3.80 -2.68
C VAL A 44 -11.00 2.46 -1.98
N ALA A 45 -12.18 1.89 -1.76
CA ALA A 45 -12.40 0.53 -1.29
C ALA A 45 -13.87 0.11 -1.47
N ARG A 46 -14.16 -1.18 -1.28
CA ARG A 46 -15.53 -1.73 -1.34
C ARG A 46 -16.38 -1.41 -0.11
N ARG A 47 -15.75 -1.36 1.08
CA ARG A 47 -16.43 -1.17 2.37
C ARG A 47 -16.71 0.31 2.61
N THR A 48 -17.84 0.77 2.11
CA THR A 48 -18.26 2.19 2.16
C THR A 48 -18.31 2.74 3.59
N ASP A 49 -18.83 1.96 4.54
CA ASP A 49 -18.99 2.41 5.93
C ASP A 49 -17.61 2.65 6.58
N ARG A 50 -16.63 1.77 6.32
CA ARG A 50 -15.26 1.95 6.80
C ARG A 50 -14.58 3.17 6.19
N LEU A 51 -14.84 3.48 4.91
CA LEU A 51 -14.31 4.69 4.29
C LEU A 51 -14.90 5.95 4.93
N ARG A 52 -16.19 5.95 5.21
CA ARG A 52 -16.88 7.08 5.87
C ARG A 52 -16.39 7.29 7.30
N GLU A 53 -16.23 6.20 8.05
CA GLU A 53 -15.65 6.22 9.39
C GLU A 53 -14.27 6.86 9.40
N LEU A 54 -13.36 6.36 8.55
CA LEU A 54 -12.01 6.90 8.39
C LEU A 54 -12.02 8.38 8.00
N ALA A 55 -12.85 8.76 7.04
CA ALA A 55 -12.96 10.16 6.62
C ALA A 55 -13.46 11.05 7.76
N ALA A 56 -14.46 10.62 8.53
CA ALA A 56 -15.00 11.37 9.67
C ALA A 56 -13.95 11.54 10.78
N GLU A 57 -13.21 10.48 11.11
CA GLU A 57 -12.13 10.54 12.09
C GLU A 57 -11.02 11.51 11.66
N ILE A 58 -10.56 11.42 10.40
CA ILE A 58 -9.55 12.31 9.84
C ILE A 58 -10.02 13.77 9.90
N CYS A 59 -11.24 14.08 9.44
CA CYS A 59 -11.79 15.43 9.46
C CYS A 59 -12.05 15.95 10.89
N THR A 60 -12.26 15.05 11.84
CA THR A 60 -12.37 15.43 13.25
C THR A 60 -11.04 15.89 13.82
N LYS A 61 -9.95 15.18 13.51
CA LYS A 61 -8.60 15.49 13.99
C LYS A 61 -7.96 16.65 13.23
N TYR A 62 -8.10 16.67 11.91
CA TYR A 62 -7.53 17.69 11.02
C TYR A 62 -8.67 18.48 10.36
N LYS A 63 -9.01 19.64 10.91
CA LYS A 63 -10.19 20.42 10.50
C LYS A 63 -10.16 20.90 9.05
N GLU A 64 -8.98 21.06 8.48
CA GLU A 64 -8.78 21.47 7.09
C GLU A 64 -8.66 20.28 6.12
N ALA A 65 -8.76 19.04 6.63
CA ALA A 65 -8.63 17.85 5.80
C ALA A 65 -9.78 17.75 4.78
N ARG A 66 -9.41 17.41 3.55
CA ARG A 66 -10.34 17.19 2.45
C ARG A 66 -10.28 15.72 2.05
N VAL A 67 -11.37 15.01 2.24
CA VAL A 67 -11.44 13.57 2.02
C VAL A 67 -12.65 13.23 1.14
N HIS A 68 -12.39 12.59 0.02
CA HIS A 68 -13.41 12.03 -0.86
C HIS A 68 -13.41 10.50 -0.74
N CYS A 69 -14.55 9.93 -0.41
CA CYS A 69 -14.75 8.47 -0.41
C CYS A 69 -15.26 8.04 -1.78
N ALA A 70 -14.54 7.18 -2.45
CA ALA A 70 -14.91 6.58 -3.74
C ALA A 70 -15.15 5.06 -3.57
N PRO A 71 -16.38 4.63 -3.23
CA PRO A 71 -16.70 3.21 -3.11
C PRO A 71 -16.56 2.50 -4.45
N LEU A 72 -15.56 1.63 -4.56
CA LEU A 72 -15.25 0.93 -5.81
C LEU A 72 -14.56 -0.40 -5.50
N ASP A 73 -14.94 -1.45 -6.25
CA ASP A 73 -14.16 -2.67 -6.32
C ASP A 73 -13.08 -2.52 -7.40
N VAL A 74 -11.82 -2.62 -6.99
CA VAL A 74 -10.69 -2.50 -7.92
C VAL A 74 -10.65 -3.62 -8.98
N CYS A 75 -11.42 -4.69 -8.80
CA CYS A 75 -11.61 -5.72 -9.83
C CYS A 75 -12.46 -5.22 -11.01
N ASP A 76 -13.23 -4.15 -10.81
CA ASP A 76 -13.99 -3.48 -11.89
C ASP A 76 -13.06 -2.45 -12.56
N VAL A 77 -12.29 -2.91 -13.53
CA VAL A 77 -11.27 -2.09 -14.22
C VAL A 77 -11.87 -0.95 -15.01
N ASP A 78 -13.07 -1.11 -15.56
CA ASP A 78 -13.78 -0.05 -16.29
C ASP A 78 -14.09 1.14 -15.38
N LYS A 79 -14.44 0.85 -14.12
CA LYS A 79 -14.62 1.91 -13.11
C LYS A 79 -13.30 2.58 -12.70
N ILE A 80 -12.19 1.83 -12.68
CA ILE A 80 -10.87 2.44 -12.45
C ILE A 80 -10.53 3.42 -13.59
N GLU A 81 -10.74 3.01 -14.85
CA GLU A 81 -10.49 3.87 -16.01
C GLU A 81 -11.38 5.12 -16.03
N SER A 82 -12.61 4.99 -15.58
CA SER A 82 -13.56 6.10 -15.50
C SER A 82 -13.35 7.00 -14.28
N LEU A 83 -12.63 6.54 -13.25
CA LEU A 83 -12.51 7.22 -11.96
C LEU A 83 -12.01 8.67 -12.07
N PRO A 84 -11.00 9.03 -12.89
CA PRO A 84 -10.57 10.42 -13.03
C PRO A 84 -11.68 11.39 -13.44
N PHE A 85 -12.67 10.91 -14.21
CA PHE A 85 -13.81 11.71 -14.69
C PHE A 85 -14.96 11.76 -13.68
N MET A 86 -14.96 10.85 -12.71
CA MET A 86 -15.98 10.74 -11.66
C MET A 86 -15.60 11.52 -10.40
N LEU A 87 -14.33 11.85 -10.23
CA LEU A 87 -13.86 12.60 -9.07
C LEU A 87 -14.36 14.04 -9.11
N PRO A 88 -14.73 14.62 -7.94
CA PRO A 88 -15.00 16.06 -7.85
C PRO A 88 -13.81 16.87 -8.38
N PRO A 89 -14.03 18.01 -9.02
CA PRO A 89 -12.96 18.78 -9.67
C PRO A 89 -11.74 19.07 -8.78
N GLU A 90 -11.96 19.27 -7.49
CA GLU A 90 -10.88 19.54 -6.52
C GLU A 90 -9.98 18.33 -6.24
N PHE A 91 -10.42 17.10 -6.55
CA PHE A 91 -9.69 15.84 -6.40
C PHE A 91 -9.24 15.23 -7.73
N ALA A 92 -9.68 15.78 -8.87
CA ALA A 92 -9.46 15.16 -10.18
C ALA A 92 -7.97 15.09 -10.58
N GLN A 93 -7.15 15.98 -10.05
CA GLN A 93 -5.70 15.98 -10.30
C GLN A 93 -4.97 15.15 -9.24
N VAL A 94 -4.93 13.83 -9.44
CA VAL A 94 -4.22 12.92 -8.53
C VAL A 94 -2.71 13.08 -8.74
N ASP A 95 -2.00 13.48 -7.68
CA ASP A 95 -0.55 13.69 -7.66
C ASP A 95 0.20 12.45 -7.16
N ILE A 96 -0.41 11.71 -6.23
CA ILE A 96 0.15 10.47 -5.70
C ILE A 96 -0.89 9.37 -5.82
N LEU A 97 -0.52 8.26 -6.47
CA LEU A 97 -1.32 7.04 -6.54
C LEU A 97 -0.67 5.97 -5.65
N VAL A 98 -1.38 5.55 -4.60
CA VAL A 98 -0.96 4.42 -3.76
C VAL A 98 -1.78 3.18 -4.16
N ASN A 99 -1.20 2.32 -4.97
CA ASN A 99 -1.74 1.02 -5.34
C ASN A 99 -1.52 0.04 -4.18
N ASN A 100 -2.41 0.09 -3.19
CA ASN A 100 -2.32 -0.70 -1.98
C ASN A 100 -3.33 -1.85 -1.95
N ALA A 101 -4.44 -1.78 -2.68
CA ALA A 101 -5.40 -2.88 -2.73
C ALA A 101 -4.73 -4.20 -3.11
N GLY A 102 -4.93 -5.22 -2.29
CA GLY A 102 -4.33 -6.53 -2.51
C GLY A 102 -4.81 -7.54 -1.48
N LEU A 103 -4.76 -8.81 -1.85
CA LEU A 103 -5.15 -9.91 -0.98
C LEU A 103 -4.36 -11.19 -1.31
N ALA A 104 -4.37 -12.14 -0.39
CA ALA A 104 -4.05 -13.53 -0.64
C ALA A 104 -5.24 -14.39 -0.22
N LEU A 105 -5.48 -15.48 -0.96
CA LEU A 105 -6.54 -16.45 -0.68
C LEU A 105 -5.95 -17.84 -0.58
N GLY A 106 -6.04 -18.41 0.61
CA GLY A 106 -5.51 -19.72 0.92
C GLY A 106 -3.97 -19.77 1.04
N LYS A 107 -3.49 -20.93 1.45
CA LYS A 107 -2.08 -21.35 1.51
C LYS A 107 -2.04 -22.83 1.22
N LEU A 108 -2.08 -23.19 -0.07
CA LEU A 108 -2.31 -24.55 -0.56
C LEU A 108 -1.16 -24.99 -1.49
N PRO A 109 -0.86 -26.29 -1.56
CA PRO A 109 -0.01 -26.86 -2.60
C PRO A 109 -0.53 -26.51 -3.99
N VAL A 110 0.34 -26.53 -5.00
CA VAL A 110 0.00 -26.06 -6.35
C VAL A 110 -1.20 -26.79 -6.98
N GLN A 111 -1.33 -28.09 -6.76
CA GLN A 111 -2.42 -28.92 -7.29
C GLN A 111 -3.79 -28.61 -6.66
N ASP A 112 -3.80 -28.00 -5.47
CA ASP A 112 -5.03 -27.72 -4.71
C ASP A 112 -5.51 -26.26 -4.86
N ASN A 113 -4.86 -25.49 -5.73
CA ASN A 113 -5.27 -24.11 -5.97
C ASN A 113 -6.68 -24.04 -6.58
N VAL A 114 -7.55 -23.25 -5.98
CA VAL A 114 -8.92 -23.02 -6.43
C VAL A 114 -8.92 -21.95 -7.52
N THR A 115 -9.40 -22.26 -8.73
CA THR A 115 -9.40 -21.35 -9.89
C THR A 115 -10.00 -19.98 -9.59
N ALA A 116 -11.13 -19.91 -8.89
CA ALA A 116 -11.77 -18.65 -8.52
C ALA A 116 -10.84 -17.77 -7.66
N ASN A 117 -10.09 -18.37 -6.74
CA ASN A 117 -9.12 -17.67 -5.90
C ASN A 117 -7.93 -17.16 -6.73
N VAL A 118 -7.47 -17.96 -7.70
CA VAL A 118 -6.39 -17.57 -8.63
C VAL A 118 -6.81 -16.33 -9.40
N LEU A 119 -7.98 -16.36 -10.03
CA LEU A 119 -8.51 -15.24 -10.82
C LEU A 119 -8.71 -13.99 -9.95
N THR A 120 -9.27 -14.13 -8.76
CA THR A 120 -9.47 -13.01 -7.82
C THR A 120 -8.14 -12.38 -7.42
N MET A 121 -7.12 -13.19 -7.09
CA MET A 121 -5.78 -12.67 -6.73
C MET A 121 -5.12 -11.96 -7.91
N MET A 122 -5.18 -12.50 -9.11
CA MET A 122 -4.63 -11.86 -10.32
C MET A 122 -5.34 -10.54 -10.61
N GLN A 123 -6.66 -10.53 -10.56
CA GLN A 123 -7.45 -9.33 -10.84
C GLN A 123 -7.19 -8.23 -9.81
N THR A 124 -7.21 -8.58 -8.52
CA THR A 124 -7.02 -7.61 -7.43
C THR A 124 -5.58 -7.11 -7.33
N ASN A 125 -4.59 -8.01 -7.37
CA ASN A 125 -3.21 -7.63 -7.05
C ASN A 125 -2.44 -7.13 -8.27
N VAL A 126 -2.83 -7.53 -9.50
CA VAL A 126 -2.06 -7.27 -10.72
C VAL A 126 -2.85 -6.39 -11.69
N SER A 127 -3.97 -6.89 -12.23
CA SER A 127 -4.71 -6.17 -13.29
C SER A 127 -5.16 -4.78 -12.83
N SER A 128 -5.74 -4.69 -11.62
CA SER A 128 -6.21 -3.43 -11.06
C SER A 128 -5.11 -2.40 -10.90
N LEU A 129 -3.94 -2.83 -10.41
CA LEU A 129 -2.77 -1.99 -10.22
C LEU A 129 -2.22 -1.47 -11.55
N ILE A 130 -2.13 -2.34 -12.55
CA ILE A 130 -1.67 -1.98 -13.91
C ILE A 130 -2.61 -0.94 -14.51
N VAL A 131 -3.92 -1.20 -14.49
CA VAL A 131 -4.94 -0.30 -15.06
C VAL A 131 -4.94 1.05 -14.31
N ALA A 132 -4.91 1.05 -12.99
CA ALA A 132 -4.83 2.29 -12.22
C ALA A 132 -3.57 3.09 -12.56
N THR A 133 -2.42 2.41 -12.65
CA THR A 133 -1.16 3.05 -13.05
C THR A 133 -1.27 3.69 -14.45
N ALA A 134 -1.77 2.95 -15.44
CA ALA A 134 -1.94 3.44 -16.79
C ALA A 134 -2.91 4.63 -16.86
N THR A 135 -4.00 4.57 -16.10
CA THR A 135 -5.03 5.61 -16.05
C THR A 135 -4.51 6.92 -15.48
N PHE A 136 -3.90 6.87 -14.30
CA PHE A 136 -3.50 8.09 -13.59
C PHE A 136 -2.16 8.66 -14.06
N SER A 137 -1.23 7.84 -14.58
CA SER A 137 0.05 8.31 -15.11
C SER A 137 -0.09 9.30 -16.27
N LYS A 138 -1.12 9.15 -17.10
CA LYS A 138 -1.41 10.08 -18.22
C LYS A 138 -1.52 11.53 -17.72
N GLY A 139 -2.35 11.75 -16.71
CA GLY A 139 -2.52 13.06 -16.10
C GLY A 139 -1.27 13.56 -15.37
N MET A 140 -0.53 12.66 -14.71
CA MET A 140 0.73 13.00 -14.02
C MET A 140 1.79 13.46 -15.01
N VAL A 141 1.98 12.75 -16.13
CA VAL A 141 2.92 13.12 -17.20
C VAL A 141 2.54 14.47 -17.81
N ALA A 142 1.26 14.66 -18.14
CA ALA A 142 0.77 15.90 -18.76
C ALA A 142 0.97 17.13 -17.85
N ARG A 143 0.85 16.96 -16.52
CA ARG A 143 1.06 18.04 -15.55
C ARG A 143 2.53 18.24 -15.14
N GLY A 144 3.41 17.33 -15.52
CA GLY A 144 4.80 17.37 -15.10
C GLY A 144 5.01 17.08 -13.61
N ARG A 145 4.11 16.29 -12.97
CA ARG A 145 4.19 15.97 -11.56
C ARG A 145 3.41 14.68 -11.23
N GLY A 146 4.05 13.72 -10.57
CA GLY A 146 3.38 12.52 -10.12
C GLY A 146 4.26 11.56 -9.34
N HIS A 147 3.63 10.71 -8.53
CA HIS A 147 4.30 9.59 -7.88
C HIS A 147 3.36 8.39 -7.80
N ILE A 148 3.79 7.26 -8.31
CA ILE A 148 3.09 5.97 -8.24
C ILE A 148 3.80 5.11 -7.21
N ILE A 149 3.09 4.69 -6.18
CA ILE A 149 3.61 3.86 -5.09
C ILE A 149 2.85 2.54 -5.09
N ASN A 150 3.52 1.47 -5.45
CA ASN A 150 2.96 0.13 -5.52
C ASN A 150 3.32 -0.66 -4.27
N ILE A 151 2.34 -1.26 -3.61
CA ILE A 151 2.58 -2.13 -2.47
C ILE A 151 2.85 -3.55 -2.97
N GLY A 152 4.14 -3.89 -3.00
CA GLY A 152 4.66 -5.20 -3.28
C GLY A 152 4.52 -6.16 -2.11
N SER A 153 5.51 -6.98 -1.92
CA SER A 153 5.73 -7.89 -0.77
C SER A 153 7.09 -8.54 -0.93
N ILE A 154 7.67 -9.04 0.15
CA ILE A 154 8.79 -9.97 0.05
C ILE A 154 8.48 -11.17 -0.86
N ALA A 155 7.21 -11.59 -0.91
CA ALA A 155 6.72 -12.62 -1.83
C ALA A 155 6.89 -12.27 -3.32
N GLY A 156 7.24 -11.02 -3.65
CA GLY A 156 7.63 -10.58 -4.99
C GLY A 156 9.13 -10.65 -5.26
N HIS A 157 9.93 -11.06 -4.29
CA HIS A 157 11.38 -11.24 -4.37
C HIS A 157 11.79 -12.68 -4.09
N GLU A 158 11.10 -13.34 -3.15
CA GLU A 158 11.35 -14.72 -2.75
C GLU A 158 10.06 -15.53 -2.78
N ALA A 159 10.01 -16.60 -3.58
CA ALA A 159 8.89 -17.52 -3.59
C ALA A 159 8.99 -18.53 -2.43
N TYR A 160 7.83 -18.98 -1.94
CA TYR A 160 7.74 -19.95 -0.85
C TYR A 160 6.66 -20.99 -1.11
N ALA A 161 6.80 -22.16 -0.47
CA ALA A 161 5.85 -23.26 -0.61
C ALA A 161 4.43 -22.89 -0.16
N ASN A 162 3.44 -23.37 -0.88
CA ASN A 162 2.01 -23.13 -0.65
C ASN A 162 1.58 -21.66 -0.85
N GLY A 163 2.42 -20.86 -1.48
CA GLY A 163 2.16 -19.46 -1.81
C GLY A 163 2.24 -19.16 -3.31
N SER A 164 2.22 -20.17 -4.17
CA SER A 164 2.55 -20.06 -5.61
C SER A 164 1.83 -18.91 -6.32
N VAL A 165 0.50 -18.81 -6.17
CA VAL A 165 -0.30 -17.78 -6.84
C VAL A 165 0.00 -16.40 -6.27
N TYR A 166 0.02 -16.26 -4.94
CA TYR A 166 0.33 -14.98 -4.32
C TYR A 166 1.75 -14.50 -4.67
N CYS A 167 2.74 -15.38 -4.62
CA CYS A 167 4.11 -15.07 -5.05
C CYS A 167 4.13 -14.63 -6.52
N ALA A 168 3.42 -15.34 -7.41
CA ALA A 168 3.32 -14.96 -8.82
C ALA A 168 2.74 -13.54 -8.98
N THR A 169 1.65 -13.20 -8.25
CA THR A 169 1.08 -11.84 -8.31
C THR A 169 2.07 -10.79 -7.83
N LYS A 170 2.82 -11.05 -6.77
CA LYS A 170 3.75 -10.07 -6.21
C LYS A 170 5.04 -9.93 -7.04
N HIS A 171 5.52 -11.01 -7.68
CA HIS A 171 6.58 -10.92 -8.69
C HIS A 171 6.10 -10.10 -9.91
N ALA A 172 4.86 -10.28 -10.35
CA ALA A 172 4.28 -9.47 -11.41
C ALA A 172 4.25 -7.97 -11.04
N VAL A 173 3.88 -7.62 -9.81
CA VAL A 173 3.91 -6.23 -9.31
C VAL A 173 5.33 -5.67 -9.32
N THR A 174 6.32 -6.42 -8.84
CA THR A 174 7.74 -5.99 -8.84
C THR A 174 8.25 -5.78 -10.27
N ALA A 175 8.01 -6.73 -11.17
CA ALA A 175 8.42 -6.64 -12.56
C ALA A 175 7.73 -5.47 -13.28
N PHE A 176 6.41 -5.31 -13.11
CA PHE A 176 5.65 -4.20 -13.68
C PHE A 176 6.15 -2.85 -13.18
N THR A 177 6.40 -2.72 -11.87
CA THR A 177 6.90 -1.46 -11.27
C THR A 177 8.24 -1.06 -11.88
N THR A 178 9.12 -2.04 -12.08
CA THR A 178 10.43 -1.80 -12.72
C THR A 178 10.27 -1.38 -14.17
N ALA A 179 9.43 -2.06 -14.95
CA ALA A 179 9.16 -1.71 -16.35
C ALA A 179 8.51 -0.33 -16.48
N ALA A 180 7.50 -0.03 -15.65
CA ALA A 180 6.84 1.28 -15.65
C ALA A 180 7.82 2.43 -15.32
N ARG A 181 8.84 2.19 -14.49
CA ARG A 181 9.91 3.15 -14.22
C ARG A 181 10.76 3.40 -15.47
N HIS A 182 11.03 2.38 -16.28
CA HIS A 182 11.70 2.56 -17.59
C HIS A 182 10.84 3.34 -18.57
N ASP A 183 9.54 3.05 -18.65
CA ASP A 183 8.62 3.73 -19.57
C ASP A 183 8.46 5.22 -19.22
N LEU A 184 8.58 5.57 -17.95
CA LEU A 184 8.41 6.94 -17.43
C LEU A 184 9.74 7.69 -17.28
N VAL A 185 10.89 7.09 -17.66
CA VAL A 185 12.19 7.79 -17.64
C VAL A 185 12.13 9.01 -18.55
N GLY A 186 12.72 10.12 -18.10
CA GLY A 186 12.62 11.40 -18.81
C GLY A 186 11.34 12.20 -18.55
N THR A 187 10.42 11.66 -17.74
CA THR A 187 9.28 12.40 -17.17
C THR A 187 9.53 12.70 -15.69
N PRO A 188 8.85 13.70 -15.10
CA PRO A 188 8.97 13.96 -13.67
C PRO A 188 8.07 13.06 -12.80
N VAL A 189 7.64 11.90 -13.31
CA VAL A 189 6.81 10.93 -12.60
C VAL A 189 7.68 9.87 -11.95
N ARG A 190 7.58 9.72 -10.64
CA ARG A 190 8.33 8.70 -9.88
C ARG A 190 7.51 7.42 -9.75
N VAL A 191 8.20 6.28 -9.70
CA VAL A 191 7.56 4.96 -9.51
C VAL A 191 8.35 4.17 -8.47
N THR A 192 7.69 3.81 -7.37
CA THR A 192 8.28 3.11 -6.22
C THR A 192 7.55 1.81 -5.94
N CYS A 193 8.29 0.74 -5.58
CA CYS A 193 7.74 -0.45 -4.95
C CYS A 193 8.09 -0.46 -3.45
N ILE A 194 7.11 -0.75 -2.60
CA ILE A 194 7.36 -1.01 -1.18
C ILE A 194 6.96 -2.46 -0.90
N SER A 195 7.91 -3.26 -0.44
CA SER A 195 7.80 -4.70 -0.28
C SER A 195 7.92 -5.11 1.20
N PRO A 196 6.79 -5.13 1.95
CA PRO A 196 6.79 -5.55 3.34
C PRO A 196 7.10 -7.03 3.51
N GLY A 197 7.78 -7.36 4.62
CA GLY A 197 7.80 -8.68 5.23
C GLY A 197 6.51 -8.96 6.01
N PHE A 198 6.62 -9.72 7.12
CA PHE A 198 5.46 -10.00 7.98
C PHE A 198 4.95 -8.72 8.64
N ALA A 199 3.72 -8.37 8.30
CA ALA A 199 3.02 -7.22 8.87
C ALA A 199 1.63 -7.62 9.31
N GLU A 200 1.30 -7.37 10.57
CA GLU A 200 0.02 -7.75 11.15
C GLU A 200 -1.07 -6.76 10.75
N THR A 201 -2.05 -7.25 10.00
CA THR A 201 -3.21 -6.52 9.51
C THR A 201 -4.37 -7.50 9.29
N GLU A 202 -5.53 -7.02 8.84
CA GLU A 202 -6.64 -7.88 8.42
C GLU A 202 -6.29 -8.85 7.25
N PHE A 203 -5.12 -8.70 6.63
CA PHE A 203 -4.68 -9.51 5.49
C PHE A 203 -4.68 -11.02 5.79
N SER A 204 -4.20 -11.43 6.96
CA SER A 204 -4.18 -12.84 7.35
C SER A 204 -5.58 -13.38 7.62
N LEU A 205 -6.50 -12.57 8.15
CA LEU A 205 -7.91 -12.96 8.30
C LEU A 205 -8.53 -13.25 6.93
N VAL A 206 -8.34 -12.37 5.95
CA VAL A 206 -8.83 -12.56 4.58
C VAL A 206 -8.21 -13.81 3.95
N ARG A 207 -6.91 -14.01 4.14
CA ARG A 207 -6.17 -15.16 3.58
C ARG A 207 -6.71 -16.50 4.05
N PHE A 208 -7.12 -16.58 5.31
CA PHE A 208 -7.62 -17.81 5.93
C PHE A 208 -9.15 -17.85 6.05
N GLY A 209 -9.88 -17.06 5.26
CA GLY A 209 -11.35 -17.11 5.24
C GLY A 209 -11.99 -16.73 6.56
N ASN A 210 -11.43 -15.77 7.29
CA ASN A 210 -11.81 -15.32 8.63
C ASN A 210 -11.54 -16.33 9.77
N ASP A 211 -10.70 -17.34 9.55
CA ASP A 211 -10.18 -18.21 10.60
C ASP A 211 -9.19 -17.44 11.46
N THR A 212 -9.65 -16.98 12.62
CA THR A 212 -8.90 -16.13 13.55
C THR A 212 -7.67 -16.87 14.13
N ASP A 213 -7.79 -18.17 14.38
CA ASP A 213 -6.72 -18.95 14.98
C ASP A 213 -5.56 -19.15 14.00
N LYS A 214 -5.88 -19.47 12.74
CA LYS A 214 -4.86 -19.55 11.69
C LYS A 214 -4.22 -18.18 11.40
N ALA A 215 -5.00 -17.13 11.43
CA ALA A 215 -4.49 -15.77 11.22
C ALA A 215 -3.54 -15.36 12.35
N ALA A 216 -3.91 -15.60 13.62
CA ALA A 216 -3.08 -15.31 14.78
C ALA A 216 -1.79 -16.18 14.81
N ALA A 217 -1.88 -17.43 14.44
CA ALA A 217 -0.73 -18.34 14.40
C ALA A 217 0.40 -17.88 13.46
N VAL A 218 0.08 -17.07 12.44
CA VAL A 218 1.09 -16.47 11.55
C VAL A 218 2.07 -15.62 12.34
N TYR A 219 1.57 -14.87 13.32
CA TYR A 219 2.33 -13.86 14.08
C TYR A 219 2.79 -14.36 15.46
N SER A 220 2.48 -15.60 15.81
CA SER A 220 2.86 -16.18 17.11
C SER A 220 4.37 -16.10 17.35
N ASN A 221 4.77 -15.52 18.49
CA ASN A 221 6.17 -15.30 18.90
C ASN A 221 6.99 -14.47 17.89
N LEU A 222 6.33 -13.58 17.16
CA LEU A 222 6.96 -12.67 16.21
C LEU A 222 6.50 -11.25 16.50
N VAL A 223 7.43 -10.31 16.64
CA VAL A 223 7.11 -8.88 16.57
C VAL A 223 7.07 -8.50 15.10
N SER A 224 5.85 -8.48 14.55
CA SER A 224 5.60 -8.13 13.14
C SER A 224 5.64 -6.62 12.91
N LEU A 225 5.80 -6.21 11.67
CA LEU A 225 5.53 -4.83 11.27
C LEU A 225 4.05 -4.51 11.51
N SER A 226 3.78 -3.26 11.82
CA SER A 226 2.43 -2.70 11.89
C SER A 226 2.08 -1.97 10.60
N ALA A 227 0.80 -1.63 10.44
CA ALA A 227 0.36 -0.78 9.34
C ALA A 227 1.02 0.61 9.37
N LYS A 228 1.37 1.11 10.56
CA LYS A 228 2.03 2.42 10.75
C LYS A 228 3.45 2.43 10.19
N ASP A 229 4.19 1.34 10.36
CA ASP A 229 5.58 1.22 9.86
C ASP A 229 5.61 1.33 8.33
N ILE A 230 4.64 0.69 7.66
CA ILE A 230 4.55 0.75 6.19
C ILE A 230 4.00 2.10 5.72
N ALA A 231 3.04 2.68 6.42
CA ALA A 231 2.55 4.02 6.12
C ALA A 231 3.66 5.08 6.23
N ASP A 232 4.59 4.92 7.16
CA ASP A 232 5.74 5.79 7.28
C ASP A 232 6.69 5.66 6.08
N GLN A 233 6.95 4.43 5.60
CA GLN A 233 7.73 4.21 4.38
C GLN A 233 7.03 4.80 3.14
N ILE A 234 5.70 4.72 3.05
CA ILE A 234 4.92 5.35 1.96
C ILE A 234 5.13 6.87 1.96
N VAL A 235 5.02 7.51 3.12
CA VAL A 235 5.24 8.96 3.27
C VAL A 235 6.72 9.32 3.05
N TYR A 236 7.65 8.51 3.56
CA TYR A 236 9.08 8.71 3.33
C TYR A 236 9.40 8.82 1.84
N VAL A 237 8.94 7.88 1.01
CA VAL A 237 9.21 7.95 -0.43
C VAL A 237 8.48 9.10 -1.11
N ALA A 238 7.26 9.42 -0.66
CA ALA A 238 6.44 10.50 -1.22
C ALA A 238 7.09 11.87 -1.04
N THR A 239 7.74 12.10 0.10
CA THR A 239 8.34 13.37 0.50
C THR A 239 9.81 13.53 0.12
N ARG A 240 10.38 12.63 -0.68
CA ARG A 240 11.74 12.85 -1.21
C ARG A 240 11.72 13.95 -2.28
N PRO A 241 12.80 14.73 -2.41
CA PRO A 241 12.92 15.76 -3.46
C PRO A 241 12.54 15.21 -4.84
N ALA A 242 11.99 16.04 -5.71
CA ALA A 242 11.42 15.59 -6.99
C ALA A 242 12.39 14.82 -7.89
N HIS A 243 13.71 15.11 -7.81
CA HIS A 243 14.75 14.40 -8.56
C HIS A 243 15.20 13.07 -7.92
N VAL A 244 14.70 12.77 -6.71
CA VAL A 244 15.05 11.54 -5.97
C VAL A 244 13.95 10.51 -6.15
N GLN A 245 14.27 9.41 -6.80
CA GLN A 245 13.39 8.25 -6.93
C GLN A 245 13.92 7.10 -6.09
N ILE A 246 13.21 6.79 -5.00
CA ILE A 246 13.43 5.54 -4.27
C ILE A 246 12.75 4.44 -5.08
N ALA A 247 13.53 3.58 -5.70
CA ALA A 247 13.02 2.58 -6.62
C ALA A 247 12.26 1.46 -5.90
N ASP A 248 12.91 0.90 -4.87
CA ASP A 248 12.41 -0.23 -4.09
C ASP A 248 12.78 -0.07 -2.62
N ILE A 249 11.86 -0.46 -1.73
CA ILE A 249 12.10 -0.63 -0.31
C ILE A 249 11.63 -2.03 0.09
N ILE A 250 12.54 -2.82 0.66
CA ILE A 250 12.19 -4.06 1.35
C ILE A 250 12.24 -3.75 2.85
N CYS A 251 11.10 -3.90 3.53
CA CYS A 251 10.97 -3.61 4.96
C CYS A 251 10.67 -4.89 5.74
N TRP A 252 11.56 -5.25 6.65
CA TRP A 252 11.47 -6.47 7.45
C TRP A 252 11.23 -6.15 8.92
N PRO A 253 10.46 -6.97 9.65
CA PRO A 253 10.62 -7.01 11.11
C PRO A 253 12.01 -7.57 11.43
N THR A 254 12.60 -7.15 12.53
CA THR A 254 13.97 -7.58 12.90
C THR A 254 14.12 -9.10 13.12
N ASN A 255 13.00 -9.79 13.32
CA ASN A 255 12.95 -11.25 13.46
C ASN A 255 12.86 -12.00 12.12
N GLN A 256 12.84 -11.31 10.98
CA GLN A 256 12.69 -11.90 9.67
C GLN A 256 13.87 -11.48 8.76
N ALA A 257 14.46 -12.45 8.07
CA ALA A 257 15.57 -12.21 7.13
C ALA A 257 15.32 -12.81 5.73
N GLY A 258 14.16 -13.41 5.49
CA GLY A 258 13.74 -14.02 4.22
C GLY A 258 12.26 -14.39 4.27
N ALA A 259 11.69 -14.83 3.15
CA ALA A 259 10.28 -15.20 3.10
C ALA A 259 9.92 -16.34 4.09
N THR A 260 10.88 -17.22 4.38
CA THR A 260 10.74 -18.36 5.30
C THR A 260 11.76 -18.34 6.44
N ASN A 261 12.74 -17.47 6.41
CA ASN A 261 13.75 -17.38 7.45
C ASN A 261 13.28 -16.41 8.55
N ILE A 262 12.71 -16.98 9.63
CA ILE A 262 12.04 -16.25 10.70
C ILE A 262 12.50 -16.78 12.04
N ALA A 263 12.96 -15.89 12.93
CA ALA A 263 13.26 -16.24 14.32
C ALA A 263 12.02 -16.00 15.19
N ARG A 264 11.44 -17.06 15.74
CA ARG A 264 10.27 -17.02 16.65
C ARG A 264 10.72 -17.11 18.11
N VAL A 265 11.44 -16.10 18.55
CA VAL A 265 12.10 -16.07 19.88
C VAL A 265 11.53 -15.01 20.81
N GLY A 266 10.31 -14.54 20.58
CA GLY A 266 9.69 -13.47 21.36
C GLY A 266 10.03 -12.09 20.82
N PRO A 267 9.82 -11.02 21.60
CA PRO A 267 10.01 -9.66 21.14
C PRO A 267 11.46 -9.42 20.75
N SER A 268 11.65 -8.76 19.60
CA SER A 268 12.96 -8.30 19.15
C SER A 268 13.47 -7.17 20.03
N LEU A 269 14.79 -7.07 20.16
CA LEU A 269 15.42 -6.00 20.91
C LEU A 269 14.94 -4.62 20.44
N GLY A 270 14.46 -3.81 21.38
CA GLY A 270 13.97 -2.46 21.11
C GLY A 270 12.52 -2.33 20.65
N ALA A 271 11.80 -3.43 20.47
CA ALA A 271 10.37 -3.36 20.23
C ALA A 271 9.62 -3.01 21.52
N PRO A 272 8.64 -2.10 21.50
CA PRO A 272 7.78 -1.87 22.65
C PRO A 272 7.07 -3.16 23.04
N SER A 273 6.97 -3.43 24.35
CA SER A 273 6.21 -4.58 24.83
C SER A 273 4.74 -4.46 24.40
N PRO A 274 4.04 -5.59 24.11
CA PRO A 274 2.62 -5.57 23.73
C PRO A 274 1.73 -4.86 24.76
N ASP A 275 2.14 -4.84 26.02
CA ASP A 275 1.40 -4.26 27.16
C ASP A 275 1.53 -2.74 27.31
N SER A 276 2.38 -2.07 26.53
CA SER A 276 2.57 -0.62 26.63
C SER A 276 1.52 0.23 25.87
N SER A 277 0.57 -0.41 25.18
CA SER A 277 -0.52 0.26 24.44
C SER A 277 -1.87 0.24 25.16
N GLY A 278 -1.91 -0.26 26.40
CA GLY A 278 -3.13 -0.40 27.20
C GLY A 278 -3.14 0.49 28.43
N SER A 279 -3.15 1.80 28.28
CA SER A 279 -3.74 2.73 29.26
C SER A 279 -3.45 4.18 28.84
N LYS A 280 -4.35 4.77 28.16
CA LYS A 280 -4.96 6.10 28.34
C LYS A 280 -5.59 6.57 27.04
#